data_0df2ef1cae85984e8b884b756891d52f
#
_entry.id   0df2ef1cae85984e8b884b756891d52f
#
_cell.length_a   1.000
_cell.length_b   1.000
_cell.length_c   1.000
_cell.angle_alpha   90.00
_cell.angle_beta   90.00
_cell.angle_gamma   90.00
#
_symmetry.space_group_name_H-M   'P 1'
#
loop_
_entity.id
_entity.type
_entity.pdbx_description
1 polymer ?
#
loop_
_entity_poly.entity_id
_entity_poly.type
_entity_poly.pdbx_seq_one_letter_code
_entity_poly.pdbx_strand_id
1 'polypeptide(L)'
;TDWANLDFTDKIVIGHVTVDGAFAESGQMLPSSVKSEIFDKAAVAYSGDIHKPQTVGNLRYIGCPYNVRFGDNFIGRVLILDTDTLQEQEIQTDFLRRLSLTTTSETDLAARIDLLKQAEGIHNAQVKVKLELNYNSLGMLQDITKNCKQVVKDAGYELRGWEVKKSAIGAYVPQTNPQGKKFIDYDQFCASQNIPD
;
A
#
# COMPACT_ATOMS: atom_id res chain seq x y z
N THR A 1 20.84 21.41 4.50
CA THR A 1 22.20 20.90 4.74
C THR A 1 22.86 20.67 3.40
N ASP A 2 24.02 21.25 3.18
CA ASP A 2 24.81 21.03 1.97
C ASP A 2 25.62 19.73 2.14
N TRP A 3 25.03 18.61 1.76
CA TRP A 3 25.61 17.28 1.87
C TRP A 3 26.90 17.12 1.07
N ALA A 4 27.03 17.88 -0.04
CA ALA A 4 28.19 17.75 -0.94
C ALA A 4 29.52 18.21 -0.32
N ASN A 5 29.45 19.05 0.72
CA ASN A 5 30.63 19.59 1.40
C ASN A 5 31.03 18.80 2.67
N LEU A 6 30.34 17.67 2.95
CA LEU A 6 30.67 16.85 4.10
C LEU A 6 31.64 15.72 3.74
N ASP A 7 32.64 15.52 4.59
CA ASP A 7 33.57 14.38 4.47
C ASP A 7 33.09 13.22 5.34
N PHE A 8 32.68 12.14 4.69
CA PHE A 8 32.20 10.92 5.33
C PHE A 8 33.24 9.78 5.34
N THR A 9 34.46 10.04 4.92
CA THR A 9 35.51 9.01 4.85
C THR A 9 35.67 8.25 6.18
N ASP A 10 35.52 6.94 6.12
CA ASP A 10 35.64 5.99 7.25
C ASP A 10 34.67 6.27 8.42
N LYS A 11 33.60 6.99 8.18
CA LYS A 11 32.61 7.32 9.23
C LYS A 11 31.37 6.46 9.15
N ILE A 12 30.76 6.20 10.31
CA ILE A 12 29.38 5.75 10.41
C ILE A 12 28.48 6.97 10.23
N VAL A 13 27.66 6.96 9.18
CA VAL A 13 26.76 8.09 8.84
C VAL A 13 25.33 7.68 9.16
N ILE A 14 24.66 8.47 9.97
CA ILE A 14 23.22 8.33 10.26
C ILE A 14 22.55 9.65 9.92
N GLY A 15 21.56 9.58 9.04
CA GLY A 15 20.86 10.77 8.55
C GLY A 15 19.40 10.54 8.26
N HIS A 16 18.77 11.62 7.79
CA HIS A 16 17.39 11.62 7.29
C HIS A 16 17.40 12.32 5.94
N VAL A 17 17.66 11.56 4.88
CA VAL A 17 17.92 12.09 3.54
C VAL A 17 17.37 11.14 2.46
N THR A 18 16.73 11.70 1.45
CA THR A 18 16.42 11.00 0.21
C THR A 18 17.56 11.22 -0.79
N VAL A 19 18.09 10.16 -1.37
CA VAL A 19 19.02 10.25 -2.50
C VAL A 19 18.34 9.94 -3.82
N ASP A 20 18.94 10.42 -4.90
CA ASP A 20 18.50 10.10 -6.26
C ASP A 20 18.57 8.58 -6.50
N GLY A 21 17.54 8.03 -7.15
CA GLY A 21 17.40 6.60 -7.36
C GLY A 21 16.71 5.82 -6.23
N ALA A 22 16.32 6.48 -5.14
CA ALA A 22 15.50 5.87 -4.11
C ALA A 22 14.02 5.78 -4.54
N PHE A 23 13.31 4.78 -4.00
CA PHE A 23 11.89 4.55 -4.33
C PHE A 23 11.00 4.78 -3.11
N ALA A 24 9.86 5.43 -3.35
CA ALA A 24 8.77 5.51 -2.37
C ALA A 24 8.13 4.12 -2.16
N GLU A 25 7.29 4.00 -1.13
CA GLU A 25 6.51 2.78 -0.84
C GLU A 25 5.59 2.41 -2.01
N SER A 26 5.14 3.39 -2.80
CA SER A 26 4.34 3.18 -4.03
C SER A 26 5.11 2.55 -5.19
N GLY A 27 6.45 2.43 -5.09
CA GLY A 27 7.33 2.01 -6.17
C GLY A 27 7.71 3.14 -7.14
N GLN A 28 7.30 4.38 -6.87
CA GLN A 28 7.71 5.54 -7.65
C GLN A 28 9.11 5.97 -7.23
N MET A 29 9.99 6.21 -8.22
CA MET A 29 11.31 6.78 -7.96
C MET A 29 11.19 8.21 -7.44
N LEU A 30 11.93 8.51 -6.38
CA LEU A 30 11.95 9.81 -5.73
C LEU A 30 13.04 10.68 -6.35
N PRO A 31 12.69 11.86 -6.90
CA PRO A 31 13.71 12.78 -7.38
C PRO A 31 14.46 13.40 -6.20
N SER A 32 15.78 13.48 -6.30
CA SER A 32 16.62 14.18 -5.33
C SER A 32 17.84 14.81 -6.01
N SER A 33 18.30 15.94 -5.47
CA SER A 33 19.58 16.55 -5.84
C SER A 33 20.76 15.90 -5.13
N VAL A 34 20.51 15.12 -4.08
CA VAL A 34 21.56 14.42 -3.33
C VAL A 34 21.86 13.10 -4.03
N LYS A 35 23.11 12.90 -4.44
CA LYS A 35 23.55 11.68 -5.09
C LYS A 35 24.06 10.67 -4.05
N SER A 36 23.83 9.37 -4.28
CA SER A 36 24.27 8.31 -3.35
C SER A 36 25.79 8.22 -3.23
N GLU A 37 26.53 8.64 -4.26
CA GLU A 37 27.99 8.59 -4.34
C GLU A 37 28.68 9.40 -3.24
N ILE A 38 28.01 10.38 -2.64
CA ILE A 38 28.57 11.12 -1.50
C ILE A 38 28.85 10.22 -0.29
N PHE A 39 28.16 9.08 -0.20
CA PHE A 39 28.33 8.11 0.87
C PHE A 39 29.31 6.98 0.56
N ASP A 40 29.91 6.93 -0.64
CA ASP A 40 30.74 5.80 -1.07
C ASP A 40 31.99 5.58 -0.20
N LYS A 41 32.49 6.65 0.40
CA LYS A 41 33.66 6.59 1.31
C LYS A 41 33.28 6.37 2.77
N ALA A 42 32.00 6.37 3.12
CA ALA A 42 31.56 6.07 4.47
C ALA A 42 31.84 4.59 4.80
N ALA A 43 32.19 4.31 6.03
CA ALA A 43 32.29 2.92 6.51
C ALA A 43 30.94 2.22 6.38
N VAL A 44 29.86 2.89 6.82
CA VAL A 44 28.46 2.55 6.58
C VAL A 44 27.60 3.82 6.59
N ALA A 45 26.49 3.82 5.84
CA ALA A 45 25.58 4.95 5.81
C ALA A 45 24.12 4.50 5.92
N TYR A 46 23.35 5.14 6.81
CA TYR A 46 21.96 4.84 7.07
C TYR A 46 21.09 6.09 6.94
N SER A 47 19.84 5.89 6.43
CA SER A 47 18.82 6.91 6.42
C SER A 47 17.48 6.36 6.93
N GLY A 48 16.75 7.18 7.71
CA GLY A 48 15.41 6.90 8.22
C GLY A 48 14.27 7.50 7.40
N ASP A 49 14.57 8.15 6.28
CA ASP A 49 13.60 8.95 5.52
C ASP A 49 12.54 8.10 4.80
N ILE A 50 12.91 6.93 4.31
CA ILE A 50 12.01 6.04 3.57
C ILE A 50 11.62 4.85 4.45
N HIS A 51 10.30 4.62 4.57
CA HIS A 51 9.77 3.57 5.43
C HIS A 51 10.03 2.16 4.91
N LYS A 52 10.09 1.99 3.58
CA LYS A 52 10.40 0.71 2.95
C LYS A 52 11.91 0.48 2.95
N PRO A 53 12.38 -0.64 3.52
CA PRO A 53 13.79 -0.99 3.48
C PRO A 53 14.33 -1.10 2.05
N GLN A 54 15.43 -0.42 1.76
CA GLN A 54 16.12 -0.49 0.47
C GLN A 54 17.54 0.04 0.59
N THR A 55 18.37 -0.23 -0.42
CA THR A 55 19.74 0.28 -0.49
C THR A 55 19.95 0.98 -1.83
N VAL A 56 20.59 2.15 -1.82
CA VAL A 56 20.97 2.91 -3.02
C VAL A 56 22.43 3.32 -2.88
N GLY A 57 23.31 2.76 -3.73
CA GLY A 57 24.76 2.87 -3.52
C GLY A 57 25.17 2.33 -2.16
N ASN A 58 25.94 3.09 -1.38
CA ASN A 58 26.34 2.75 -0.02
C ASN A 58 25.35 3.24 1.06
N LEU A 59 24.26 3.92 0.68
CA LEU A 59 23.24 4.37 1.63
C LEU A 59 22.15 3.32 1.82
N ARG A 60 21.94 2.91 3.06
CA ARG A 60 20.89 1.95 3.44
C ARG A 60 19.71 2.66 4.14
N TYR A 61 18.52 2.56 3.57
CA TYR A 61 17.29 2.92 4.24
C TYR A 61 16.87 1.76 5.14
N ILE A 62 16.89 2.00 6.45
CA ILE A 62 16.61 0.95 7.44
C ILE A 62 15.13 0.56 7.47
N GLY A 63 14.25 1.45 6.99
CA GLY A 63 12.80 1.27 7.03
C GLY A 63 12.20 1.68 8.38
N CYS A 64 10.96 1.23 8.63
CA CYS A 64 10.25 1.48 9.87
C CYS A 64 10.04 0.20 10.68
N PRO A 65 9.95 0.30 12.02
CA PRO A 65 9.65 -0.85 12.88
C PRO A 65 8.20 -1.34 12.74
N TYR A 66 7.31 -0.58 12.09
CA TYR A 66 5.90 -0.92 11.86
C TYR A 66 5.40 -0.30 10.55
N ASN A 67 4.30 -0.82 10.00
CA ASN A 67 3.65 -0.21 8.86
C ASN A 67 3.05 1.15 9.25
N VAL A 68 3.47 2.22 8.60
CA VAL A 68 2.98 3.59 8.86
C VAL A 68 1.66 3.82 8.16
N ARG A 69 1.52 3.29 6.95
CA ARG A 69 0.33 3.46 6.11
C ARG A 69 -0.34 2.12 5.83
N PHE A 70 -1.64 2.18 5.50
CA PHE A 70 -2.34 1.01 5.00
C PHE A 70 -1.84 0.68 3.58
N GLY A 71 -1.39 -0.55 3.40
CA GLY A 71 -0.82 -1.04 2.15
C GLY A 71 0.71 -0.96 2.08
N ASP A 72 1.38 -0.54 3.15
CA ASP A 72 2.83 -0.72 3.28
C ASP A 72 3.16 -2.20 3.19
N ASN A 73 3.97 -2.55 2.18
CA ASN A 73 4.32 -3.93 1.88
C ASN A 73 5.74 -4.26 2.32
N PHE A 74 6.00 -4.18 3.62
CA PHE A 74 7.25 -4.61 4.23
C PHE A 74 7.02 -5.14 5.65
N ILE A 75 7.93 -5.98 6.12
CA ILE A 75 7.97 -6.42 7.52
C ILE A 75 8.74 -5.38 8.32
N GLY A 76 8.12 -4.89 9.41
CA GLY A 76 8.75 -3.95 10.31
C GLY A 76 10.03 -4.52 10.93
N ARG A 77 11.04 -3.69 11.08
CA ARG A 77 12.32 -4.09 11.64
C ARG A 77 13.07 -2.96 12.32
N VAL A 78 13.98 -3.33 13.18
CA VAL A 78 15.05 -2.49 13.72
C VAL A 78 16.41 -3.09 13.38
N LEU A 79 17.43 -2.24 13.34
CA LEU A 79 18.79 -2.63 13.06
C LEU A 79 19.66 -2.36 14.28
N ILE A 80 20.46 -3.33 14.69
CA ILE A 80 21.52 -3.18 15.67
C ILE A 80 22.85 -3.18 14.90
N LEU A 81 23.65 -2.15 15.09
CA LEU A 81 24.99 -2.05 14.53
C LEU A 81 26.02 -2.15 15.63
N ASP A 82 26.93 -3.10 15.50
CA ASP A 82 28.17 -3.11 16.28
C ASP A 82 29.15 -2.10 15.66
N THR A 83 29.48 -1.05 16.39
CA THR A 83 30.28 0.07 15.86
C THR A 83 31.77 -0.25 15.72
N ASP A 84 32.25 -1.29 16.40
CA ASP A 84 33.68 -1.71 16.34
C ASP A 84 33.91 -2.67 15.16
N THR A 85 32.98 -3.57 14.92
CA THR A 85 33.09 -4.60 13.88
C THR A 85 32.31 -4.26 12.61
N LEU A 86 31.41 -3.26 12.64
CA LEU A 86 30.45 -2.90 11.61
C LEU A 86 29.48 -4.03 11.24
N GLN A 87 29.34 -5.03 12.12
CA GLN A 87 28.38 -6.10 11.93
C GLN A 87 26.97 -5.62 12.25
N GLU A 88 26.03 -5.99 11.39
CA GLU A 88 24.63 -5.66 11.52
C GLU A 88 23.81 -6.87 11.95
N GLN A 89 22.87 -6.63 12.86
CA GLN A 89 21.84 -7.59 13.22
C GLN A 89 20.47 -6.96 12.94
N GLU A 90 19.71 -7.59 12.06
CA GLU A 90 18.33 -7.20 11.78
C GLU A 90 17.38 -7.95 12.71
N ILE A 91 16.51 -7.24 13.41
CA ILE A 91 15.46 -7.78 14.27
C ILE A 91 14.11 -7.40 13.68
N GLN A 92 13.36 -8.40 13.24
CA GLN A 92 11.98 -8.17 12.83
C GLN A 92 11.10 -7.84 14.02
N THR A 93 10.16 -6.94 13.83
CA THR A 93 9.19 -6.54 14.86
C THR A 93 7.85 -7.23 14.61
N ASP A 94 7.11 -7.46 15.69
CA ASP A 94 5.81 -8.12 15.68
C ASP A 94 4.62 -7.13 15.78
N PHE A 95 4.83 -5.87 15.42
CA PHE A 95 3.73 -4.91 15.38
C PHE A 95 2.64 -5.31 14.40
N LEU A 96 1.39 -4.99 14.76
CA LEU A 96 0.23 -5.24 13.90
C LEU A 96 0.42 -4.66 12.49
N ARG A 97 0.26 -5.53 11.49
CA ARG A 97 0.31 -5.13 10.08
C ARG A 97 -0.88 -4.23 9.73
N ARG A 98 -0.63 -3.25 8.88
CA ARG A 98 -1.66 -2.37 8.30
C ARG A 98 -1.86 -2.71 6.83
N LEU A 99 -2.93 -3.44 6.55
CA LEU A 99 -3.19 -4.01 5.22
C LEU A 99 -4.26 -3.22 4.48
N SER A 100 -4.05 -2.99 3.19
CA SER A 100 -5.09 -2.50 2.28
C SER A 100 -5.57 -3.66 1.40
N LEU A 101 -6.79 -4.14 1.63
CA LEU A 101 -7.37 -5.28 0.92
C LEU A 101 -8.39 -4.78 -0.09
N THR A 102 -8.14 -5.02 -1.37
CA THR A 102 -9.10 -4.75 -2.44
C THR A 102 -9.87 -6.03 -2.74
N THR A 103 -11.19 -5.96 -2.82
CA THR A 103 -12.03 -7.13 -3.04
C THR A 103 -13.27 -6.78 -3.87
N THR A 104 -13.87 -7.79 -4.49
CA THR A 104 -15.13 -7.67 -5.24
C THR A 104 -16.30 -8.36 -4.55
N SER A 105 -16.02 -9.23 -3.56
CA SER A 105 -17.03 -10.00 -2.82
C SER A 105 -16.49 -10.47 -1.47
N GLU A 106 -17.37 -10.96 -0.60
CA GLU A 106 -17.01 -11.62 0.65
C GLU A 106 -16.15 -12.88 0.44
N THR A 107 -16.43 -13.65 -0.60
CA THR A 107 -15.67 -14.88 -0.91
C THR A 107 -14.24 -14.55 -1.35
N ASP A 108 -14.07 -13.53 -2.21
CA ASP A 108 -12.74 -13.05 -2.62
C ASP A 108 -11.96 -12.49 -1.42
N LEU A 109 -12.63 -11.74 -0.53
CA LEU A 109 -12.00 -11.23 0.68
C LEU A 109 -11.55 -12.34 1.63
N ALA A 110 -12.38 -13.35 1.85
CA ALA A 110 -12.05 -14.50 2.69
C ALA A 110 -10.83 -15.25 2.13
N ALA A 111 -10.80 -15.52 0.84
CA ALA A 111 -9.66 -16.19 0.19
C ALA A 111 -8.36 -15.39 0.32
N ARG A 112 -8.40 -14.06 0.20
CA ARG A 112 -7.22 -13.20 0.40
C ARG A 112 -6.70 -13.24 1.82
N ILE A 113 -7.62 -13.21 2.80
CA ILE A 113 -7.26 -13.30 4.22
C ILE A 113 -6.64 -14.67 4.53
N ASP A 114 -7.20 -15.74 3.99
CA ASP A 114 -6.65 -17.09 4.18
C ASP A 114 -5.24 -17.22 3.59
N LEU A 115 -4.99 -16.64 2.42
CA LEU A 115 -3.65 -16.56 1.85
C LEU A 115 -2.66 -15.82 2.75
N LEU A 116 -3.06 -14.67 3.33
CA LEU A 116 -2.21 -13.91 4.25
C LEU A 116 -1.87 -14.72 5.52
N LYS A 117 -2.85 -15.47 6.04
CA LYS A 117 -2.63 -16.34 7.21
C LYS A 117 -1.70 -17.52 6.90
N GLN A 118 -1.90 -18.16 5.77
CA GLN A 118 -1.16 -19.38 5.39
C GLN A 118 0.25 -19.06 4.86
N ALA A 119 0.39 -18.07 3.98
CA ALA A 119 1.65 -17.77 3.33
C ALA A 119 2.54 -16.83 4.15
N GLU A 120 1.96 -15.88 4.88
CA GLU A 120 2.70 -14.84 5.59
C GLU A 120 2.58 -14.93 7.12
N GLY A 121 1.78 -15.87 7.65
CA GLY A 121 1.57 -16.04 9.10
C GLY A 121 0.85 -14.86 9.76
N ILE A 122 0.13 -14.04 8.99
CA ILE A 122 -0.57 -12.85 9.51
C ILE A 122 -1.92 -13.27 10.09
N HIS A 123 -1.95 -13.56 11.38
CA HIS A 123 -3.17 -14.00 12.07
C HIS A 123 -4.00 -12.85 12.63
N ASN A 124 -3.42 -11.66 12.79
CA ASN A 124 -4.10 -10.44 13.19
C ASN A 124 -3.54 -9.24 12.42
N ALA A 125 -4.38 -8.28 12.09
CA ALA A 125 -3.98 -7.08 11.36
C ALA A 125 -5.02 -5.97 11.53
N GLN A 126 -4.58 -4.72 11.32
CA GLN A 126 -5.47 -3.62 11.01
C GLN A 126 -5.71 -3.57 9.50
N VAL A 127 -6.96 -3.53 9.07
CA VAL A 127 -7.27 -3.57 7.65
C VAL A 127 -8.11 -2.38 7.19
N LYS A 128 -7.79 -1.89 6.01
CA LYS A 128 -8.64 -1.02 5.21
C LYS A 128 -9.13 -1.82 4.01
N VAL A 129 -10.45 -1.98 3.89
CA VAL A 129 -11.05 -2.73 2.78
C VAL A 129 -11.53 -1.77 1.70
N LYS A 130 -11.16 -2.04 0.46
CA LYS A 130 -11.65 -1.37 -0.76
C LYS A 130 -12.53 -2.35 -1.52
N LEU A 131 -13.84 -2.11 -1.49
CA LEU A 131 -14.80 -2.92 -2.24
C LEU A 131 -14.98 -2.33 -3.63
N GLU A 132 -14.61 -3.08 -4.67
CA GLU A 132 -14.79 -2.72 -6.06
C GLU A 132 -16.01 -3.45 -6.64
N LEU A 133 -17.08 -2.72 -6.91
CA LEU A 133 -18.31 -3.29 -7.45
C LEU A 133 -18.51 -2.90 -8.91
N ASN A 134 -18.94 -3.86 -9.71
CA ASN A 134 -19.49 -3.58 -11.02
C ASN A 134 -20.92 -3.03 -10.90
N TYR A 135 -21.44 -2.49 -12.00
CA TYR A 135 -22.76 -1.84 -12.02
C TYR A 135 -23.91 -2.77 -11.57
N ASN A 136 -23.81 -4.08 -11.90
CA ASN A 136 -24.84 -5.06 -11.59
C ASN A 136 -24.89 -5.45 -10.09
N SER A 137 -23.81 -5.17 -9.35
CA SER A 137 -23.71 -5.52 -7.93
C SER A 137 -24.14 -4.38 -6.99
N LEU A 138 -24.51 -3.21 -7.51
CA LEU A 138 -24.87 -2.05 -6.66
C LEU A 138 -26.13 -2.29 -5.84
N GLY A 139 -27.12 -3.02 -6.39
CA GLY A 139 -28.34 -3.40 -5.65
C GLY A 139 -28.07 -4.30 -4.44
N MET A 140 -26.94 -5.00 -4.43
CA MET A 140 -26.53 -5.89 -3.34
C MET A 140 -25.48 -5.27 -2.41
N LEU A 141 -25.20 -3.97 -2.55
CA LEU A 141 -24.11 -3.30 -1.84
C LEU A 141 -24.21 -3.45 -0.32
N GLN A 142 -25.40 -3.35 0.25
CA GLN A 142 -25.58 -3.44 1.70
C GLN A 142 -25.24 -4.84 2.22
N ASP A 143 -25.72 -5.88 1.54
CA ASP A 143 -25.45 -7.27 1.93
C ASP A 143 -23.98 -7.63 1.76
N ILE A 144 -23.38 -7.28 0.62
CA ILE A 144 -21.95 -7.50 0.38
C ILE A 144 -21.10 -6.78 1.43
N THR A 145 -21.43 -5.53 1.74
CA THR A 145 -20.74 -4.75 2.77
C THR A 145 -20.85 -5.41 4.15
N LYS A 146 -22.05 -5.85 4.53
CA LYS A 146 -22.29 -6.54 5.81
C LYS A 146 -21.48 -7.83 5.89
N ASN A 147 -21.54 -8.66 4.84
CA ASN A 147 -20.85 -9.93 4.79
C ASN A 147 -19.32 -9.75 4.81
N CYS A 148 -18.78 -8.82 4.04
CA CYS A 148 -17.35 -8.52 4.06
C CYS A 148 -16.87 -8.04 5.45
N LYS A 149 -17.64 -7.20 6.13
CA LYS A 149 -17.31 -6.76 7.50
C LYS A 149 -17.31 -7.95 8.47
N GLN A 150 -18.24 -8.89 8.30
CA GLN A 150 -18.29 -10.09 9.11
C GLN A 150 -17.05 -10.98 8.85
N VAL A 151 -16.67 -11.18 7.59
CA VAL A 151 -15.45 -11.93 7.22
C VAL A 151 -14.20 -11.34 7.89
N VAL A 152 -14.03 -10.01 7.89
CA VAL A 152 -12.90 -9.34 8.56
C VAL A 152 -12.91 -9.63 10.05
N LYS A 153 -14.08 -9.53 10.69
CA LYS A 153 -14.24 -9.77 12.13
C LYS A 153 -13.95 -11.22 12.50
N ASP A 154 -14.51 -12.18 11.76
CA ASP A 154 -14.32 -13.62 12.01
C ASP A 154 -12.86 -14.06 11.80
N ALA A 155 -12.15 -13.34 10.95
CA ALA A 155 -10.71 -13.54 10.74
C ALA A 155 -9.84 -13.06 11.90
N GLY A 156 -10.39 -12.30 12.88
CA GLY A 156 -9.65 -11.67 13.95
C GLY A 156 -8.95 -10.37 13.54
N TYR A 157 -9.31 -9.81 12.39
CA TYR A 157 -8.72 -8.56 11.89
C TYR A 157 -9.53 -7.34 12.37
N GLU A 158 -8.83 -6.23 12.58
CA GLU A 158 -9.44 -4.97 13.01
C GLU A 158 -9.74 -4.08 11.81
N LEU A 159 -11.03 -3.85 11.50
CA LEU A 159 -11.44 -2.96 10.41
C LEU A 159 -11.22 -1.48 10.80
N ARG A 160 -10.31 -0.80 10.13
CA ARG A 160 -9.97 0.62 10.32
C ARG A 160 -10.50 1.54 9.23
N GLY A 161 -10.89 1.00 8.10
CA GLY A 161 -11.44 1.80 7.01
C GLY A 161 -12.21 0.96 6.00
N TRP A 162 -13.19 1.60 5.38
CA TRP A 162 -14.03 1.01 4.35
C TRP A 162 -14.21 1.99 3.20
N GLU A 163 -13.97 1.54 1.99
CA GLU A 163 -14.14 2.33 0.78
C GLU A 163 -14.88 1.50 -0.28
N VAL A 164 -15.84 2.12 -0.96
CA VAL A 164 -16.52 1.49 -2.09
C VAL A 164 -16.15 2.25 -3.35
N LYS A 165 -15.63 1.53 -4.34
CA LYS A 165 -15.33 2.07 -5.66
C LYS A 165 -16.19 1.38 -6.72
N LYS A 166 -16.70 2.15 -7.66
CA LYS A 166 -17.29 1.60 -8.88
C LYS A 166 -16.15 1.11 -9.77
N SER A 167 -16.15 -0.18 -10.10
CA SER A 167 -15.19 -0.71 -11.07
C SER A 167 -15.49 -0.14 -12.45
N ALA A 168 -14.45 0.26 -13.16
CA ALA A 168 -14.55 0.65 -14.56
C ALA A 168 -14.82 -0.54 -15.50
N ILE A 169 -14.73 -1.79 -15.00
CA ILE A 169 -15.06 -2.99 -15.75
C ILE A 169 -16.59 -3.07 -15.86
N GLY A 170 -17.12 -2.75 -17.01
CA GLY A 170 -18.54 -2.57 -17.25
C GLY A 170 -18.93 -1.09 -17.34
N ALA A 171 -18.00 -0.24 -17.78
CA ALA A 171 -18.37 1.12 -18.16
C ALA A 171 -19.61 1.01 -19.07
N TYR A 172 -20.68 1.64 -18.62
CA TYR A 172 -21.90 1.79 -19.38
C TYR A 172 -21.54 2.10 -20.84
N VAL A 173 -21.73 1.11 -21.71
CA VAL A 173 -21.75 1.36 -23.15
C VAL A 173 -23.11 2.02 -23.39
N PRO A 174 -23.16 3.29 -23.76
CA PRO A 174 -24.43 3.94 -24.02
C PRO A 174 -25.18 3.11 -25.06
N GLN A 175 -26.25 2.43 -24.64
CA GLN A 175 -27.12 1.79 -25.60
C GLN A 175 -27.78 2.91 -26.41
N THR A 176 -27.73 2.79 -27.70
CA THR A 176 -28.51 3.64 -28.59
C THR A 176 -29.97 3.16 -28.53
N ASN A 177 -30.90 4.09 -28.44
CA ASN A 177 -32.32 3.74 -28.62
C ASN A 177 -32.53 3.15 -30.04
N PRO A 178 -33.69 2.53 -30.31
CA PRO A 178 -34.00 1.95 -31.62
C PRO A 178 -33.85 2.93 -32.80
N GLN A 179 -33.80 4.24 -32.54
CA GLN A 179 -33.59 5.29 -33.54
C GLN A 179 -32.11 5.73 -33.62
N GLY A 180 -31.16 5.03 -32.96
CA GLY A 180 -29.73 5.32 -33.04
C GLY A 180 -29.26 6.54 -32.25
N LYS A 181 -30.13 7.15 -31.41
CA LYS A 181 -29.72 8.27 -30.55
C LYS A 181 -29.09 7.80 -29.26
N LYS A 182 -27.97 8.38 -28.88
CA LYS A 182 -27.35 8.16 -27.57
C LYS A 182 -28.18 8.85 -26.50
N PHE A 183 -28.40 8.17 -25.37
CA PHE A 183 -28.96 8.82 -24.19
C PHE A 183 -28.01 9.87 -23.66
N ILE A 184 -28.51 11.05 -23.38
CA ILE A 184 -27.70 12.20 -22.96
C ILE A 184 -27.58 12.23 -21.43
N ASP A 185 -28.58 11.69 -20.73
CA ASP A 185 -28.61 11.65 -19.27
C ASP A 185 -29.25 10.36 -18.70
N TYR A 186 -29.10 10.16 -17.40
CA TYR A 186 -29.56 8.99 -16.68
C TYR A 186 -31.09 8.91 -16.63
N ASP A 187 -31.79 10.05 -16.48
CA ASP A 187 -33.27 10.11 -16.35
C ASP A 187 -33.92 9.70 -17.66
N GLN A 188 -33.39 10.15 -18.80
CA GLN A 188 -33.85 9.71 -20.12
C GLN A 188 -33.61 8.21 -20.34
N PHE A 189 -32.49 7.66 -19.83
CA PHE A 189 -32.26 6.24 -19.91
C PHE A 189 -33.25 5.45 -19.05
N CYS A 190 -33.49 5.85 -17.80
CA CYS A 190 -34.44 5.20 -16.90
C CYS A 190 -35.84 5.21 -17.45
N ALA A 191 -36.29 6.35 -17.97
CA ALA A 191 -37.63 6.51 -18.62
C ALA A 191 -37.75 5.56 -19.82
N SER A 192 -36.67 5.34 -20.59
CA SER A 192 -36.69 4.45 -21.76
C SER A 192 -36.77 2.97 -21.42
N GLN A 193 -36.36 2.59 -20.21
CA GLN A 193 -36.33 1.21 -19.72
C GLN A 193 -37.51 0.89 -18.79
N ASN A 194 -38.47 1.80 -18.58
CA ASN A 194 -39.55 1.69 -17.58
C ASN A 194 -39.02 1.38 -16.16
N ILE A 195 -37.85 1.90 -15.79
CA ILE A 195 -37.30 1.77 -14.46
C ILE A 195 -37.97 2.87 -13.61
N PRO A 196 -38.73 2.54 -12.54
CA PRO A 196 -39.33 3.56 -11.65
C PRO A 196 -38.21 4.33 -10.91
N ASP A 197 -38.53 5.59 -10.58
CA ASP A 197 -37.68 6.50 -9.83
C ASP A 197 -37.25 5.96 -8.45
#